data_fbe74e2d3a286fd05775aa87372b2e16
#
_entry.id   fbe74e2d3a286fd05775aa87372b2e16
#
_cell.length_a   1.000
_cell.length_b   1.000
_cell.length_c   1.000
_cell.angle_alpha   90.00
_cell.angle_beta   90.00
_cell.angle_gamma   90.00
#
_symmetry.space_group_name_H-M   'P 1'
#
loop_
_entity.id
_entity.type
_entity.pdbx_description
1 polymer ?
#
loop_
_entity_poly.entity_id
_entity_poly.type
_entity_poly.pdbx_seq_one_letter_code
_entity_poly.pdbx_strand_id
1 'polypeptide(L)'
;LVIEKIYKNVIQPLINKRSMKWALNIPLLDNQIYAQIRKKLIDALGGRFKEVIIGGAAMNPEVTDFFHKIKFPFTIGYGMTECAPLISYAPWNEFIPGSAGKILDIMKVRIDSDDPYNITGEIQVCGENVMKGYYKNEEATREVFTEDGWLKTGDLGTIDANGFIYIRGRSKTMILSSNGQNIFPEEIESKLNNMPFVLESLIIERNKKLVALVYPDYESLDSLGLNTPENLKTVMDENLKNLNKLVGNYEQVSKIQLYPTEFEKTPKKSIKRFLYNSITEE
;
A
#
# COMPACT_ATOMS: atom_id res chain seq x y z
N LEU A 1 3.55 8.19 2.91
CA LEU A 1 2.71 9.35 2.55
C LEU A 1 2.62 10.34 3.71
N VAL A 2 2.38 11.66 3.42
CA VAL A 2 2.25 12.68 4.49
C VAL A 2 1.12 12.32 5.45
N ILE A 3 0.00 11.90 4.93
CA ILE A 3 -1.20 11.50 5.70
C ILE A 3 -0.91 10.30 6.61
N GLU A 4 -0.16 9.30 6.17
CA GLU A 4 0.24 8.16 7.00
C GLU A 4 1.16 8.57 8.15
N LYS A 5 2.07 9.52 7.91
CA LYS A 5 2.90 10.08 8.98
C LYS A 5 2.07 10.82 10.02
N ILE A 6 1.07 11.60 9.59
CA ILE A 6 0.13 12.25 10.52
C ILE A 6 -0.63 11.19 11.32
N TYR A 7 -1.11 10.15 10.68
CA TYR A 7 -1.80 9.05 11.36
C TYR A 7 -0.88 8.39 12.40
N LYS A 8 0.29 7.91 11.98
CA LYS A 8 1.24 7.17 12.83
C LYS A 8 1.76 8.01 14.00
N ASN A 9 2.12 9.27 13.74
CA ASN A 9 2.83 10.09 14.74
C ASN A 9 1.90 10.92 15.63
N VAL A 10 0.69 11.24 15.17
CA VAL A 10 -0.22 12.13 15.91
C VAL A 10 -1.49 11.40 16.34
N ILE A 11 -2.14 10.69 15.43
CA ILE A 11 -3.48 10.12 15.67
C ILE A 11 -3.37 8.80 16.43
N GLN A 12 -2.56 7.87 15.96
CA GLN A 12 -2.43 6.53 16.53
C GLN A 12 -2.02 6.55 18.01
N PRO A 13 -1.02 7.36 18.44
CA PRO A 13 -0.70 7.49 19.86
C PRO A 13 -1.84 8.07 20.70
N LEU A 14 -2.65 8.96 20.11
CA LEU A 14 -3.78 9.57 20.79
C LEU A 14 -4.92 8.56 21.01
N ILE A 15 -5.32 7.83 19.95
CA ILE A 15 -6.42 6.84 20.02
C ILE A 15 -6.03 5.59 20.82
N ASN A 16 -4.73 5.28 20.91
CA ASN A 16 -4.21 4.15 21.67
C ASN A 16 -4.13 4.40 23.19
N LYS A 17 -4.30 5.63 23.67
CA LYS A 17 -4.40 5.90 25.12
C LYS A 17 -5.57 5.15 25.72
N ARG A 18 -5.36 4.52 26.89
CA ARG A 18 -6.38 3.70 27.57
C ARG A 18 -7.70 4.45 27.79
N SER A 19 -7.65 5.72 28.20
CA SER A 19 -8.81 6.58 28.36
C SER A 19 -9.55 6.83 27.03
N MET A 20 -8.80 7.03 25.93
CA MET A 20 -9.39 7.27 24.62
C MET A 20 -10.03 5.99 24.05
N LYS A 21 -9.38 4.83 24.19
CA LYS A 21 -9.96 3.55 23.83
C LYS A 21 -11.29 3.27 24.53
N TRP A 22 -11.35 3.61 25.83
CA TRP A 22 -12.59 3.50 26.59
C TRP A 22 -13.68 4.46 26.07
N ALA A 23 -13.32 5.72 25.82
CA ALA A 23 -14.27 6.71 25.30
C ALA A 23 -14.79 6.37 23.89
N LEU A 24 -13.95 5.80 23.03
CA LEU A 24 -14.33 5.36 21.69
C LEU A 24 -15.24 4.13 21.65
N ASN A 25 -15.41 3.42 22.77
CA ASN A 25 -16.36 2.32 22.91
C ASN A 25 -17.75 2.77 23.42
N ILE A 26 -17.93 4.07 23.73
CA ILE A 26 -19.20 4.61 24.19
C ILE A 26 -19.95 5.19 22.99
N PRO A 27 -21.12 4.65 22.62
CA PRO A 27 -21.95 5.19 21.54
C PRO A 27 -22.25 6.68 21.72
N LEU A 28 -22.24 7.46 20.66
CA LEU A 28 -22.38 8.92 20.58
C LEU A 28 -21.12 9.70 20.97
N LEU A 29 -20.34 9.25 21.95
CA LEU A 29 -19.07 9.90 22.32
C LEU A 29 -18.00 9.64 21.26
N ASP A 30 -17.96 8.43 20.71
CA ASP A 30 -17.09 8.06 19.59
C ASP A 30 -17.29 8.99 18.38
N ASN A 31 -18.55 9.25 18.01
CA ASN A 31 -18.88 10.14 16.89
C ASN A 31 -18.42 11.58 17.13
N GLN A 32 -18.53 12.07 18.37
CA GLN A 32 -18.03 13.41 18.72
C GLN A 32 -16.52 13.49 18.66
N ILE A 33 -15.82 12.48 19.17
CA ILE A 33 -14.35 12.39 19.12
C ILE A 33 -13.87 12.34 17.65
N TYR A 34 -14.47 11.48 16.83
CA TYR A 34 -14.15 11.37 15.40
C TYR A 34 -14.42 12.68 14.65
N ALA A 35 -15.50 13.36 14.94
CA ALA A 35 -15.81 14.67 14.36
C ALA A 35 -14.76 15.74 14.73
N GLN A 36 -14.26 15.72 15.98
CA GLN A 36 -13.21 16.64 16.41
C GLN A 36 -11.86 16.32 15.74
N ILE A 37 -11.49 15.04 15.63
CA ILE A 37 -10.28 14.62 14.93
C ILE A 37 -10.36 15.05 13.46
N ARG A 38 -11.48 14.75 12.78
CA ARG A 38 -11.73 15.17 11.40
C ARG A 38 -11.59 16.67 11.23
N LYS A 39 -12.24 17.46 12.10
CA LYS A 39 -12.17 18.91 12.04
C LYS A 39 -10.72 19.41 12.14
N LYS A 40 -9.98 18.92 13.13
CA LYS A 40 -8.56 19.32 13.30
C LYS A 40 -7.70 18.98 12.08
N LEU A 41 -7.94 17.83 11.44
CA LEU A 41 -7.25 17.44 10.21
C LEU A 41 -7.60 18.37 9.05
N ILE A 42 -8.88 18.69 8.88
CA ILE A 42 -9.35 19.62 7.85
C ILE A 42 -8.73 21.00 8.07
N ASP A 43 -8.75 21.51 9.29
CA ASP A 43 -8.17 22.82 9.65
C ASP A 43 -6.65 22.85 9.41
N ALA A 44 -5.94 21.77 9.77
CA ALA A 44 -4.48 21.63 9.56
C ALA A 44 -4.09 21.60 8.08
N LEU A 45 -5.00 21.18 7.20
CA LEU A 45 -4.82 21.18 5.74
C LEU A 45 -5.40 22.42 5.06
N GLY A 46 -5.69 23.49 5.82
CA GLY A 46 -6.14 24.78 5.32
C GLY A 46 -7.67 24.99 5.30
N GLY A 47 -8.46 23.97 5.61
CA GLY A 47 -9.90 24.08 5.90
C GLY A 47 -10.84 24.35 4.70
N ARG A 48 -10.32 24.51 3.49
CA ARG A 48 -11.09 24.98 2.31
C ARG A 48 -11.07 24.04 1.10
N PHE A 49 -10.64 22.80 1.26
CA PHE A 49 -10.67 21.80 0.19
C PHE A 49 -12.00 21.02 0.22
N LYS A 50 -12.37 20.43 -0.91
CA LYS A 50 -13.54 19.55 -1.02
C LYS A 50 -13.18 18.11 -0.64
N GLU A 51 -12.05 17.63 -1.16
CA GLU A 51 -11.52 16.30 -0.90
C GLU A 51 -10.00 16.28 -1.14
N VAL A 52 -9.35 15.28 -0.57
CA VAL A 52 -7.95 14.96 -0.81
C VAL A 52 -7.88 13.73 -1.71
N ILE A 53 -7.30 13.87 -2.90
CA ILE A 53 -7.09 12.76 -3.82
C ILE A 53 -5.70 12.21 -3.60
N ILE A 54 -5.61 10.94 -3.28
CA ILE A 54 -4.34 10.22 -3.04
C ILE A 54 -4.09 9.32 -4.25
N GLY A 55 -2.91 9.42 -4.83
CA GLY A 55 -2.51 8.62 -5.98
C GLY A 55 -1.02 8.34 -6.00
N GLY A 56 -0.61 7.44 -6.90
CA GLY A 56 0.80 7.12 -7.17
C GLY A 56 1.45 6.11 -6.23
N ALA A 57 0.81 5.72 -5.12
CA ALA A 57 1.22 4.63 -4.25
C ALA A 57 0.01 4.07 -3.49
N ALA A 58 0.05 2.79 -3.15
CA ALA A 58 -0.94 2.19 -2.27
C ALA A 58 -0.91 2.88 -0.90
N MET A 59 -2.08 3.17 -0.36
CA MET A 59 -2.22 3.68 0.99
C MET A 59 -2.39 2.52 1.97
N ASN A 60 -1.82 2.67 3.15
CA ASN A 60 -1.95 1.69 4.21
C ASN A 60 -3.43 1.42 4.54
N PRO A 61 -3.90 0.16 4.54
CA PRO A 61 -5.30 -0.19 4.79
C PRO A 61 -5.82 0.31 6.14
N GLU A 62 -5.04 0.18 7.23
CA GLU A 62 -5.44 0.66 8.56
C GLU A 62 -5.71 2.17 8.55
N VAL A 63 -4.86 2.93 7.85
CA VAL A 63 -5.01 4.38 7.70
C VAL A 63 -6.24 4.71 6.85
N THR A 64 -6.44 3.96 5.76
CA THR A 64 -7.62 4.10 4.88
C THR A 64 -8.91 3.88 5.66
N ASP A 65 -8.99 2.77 6.41
CA ASP A 65 -10.16 2.41 7.22
C ASP A 65 -10.43 3.46 8.30
N PHE A 66 -9.39 3.95 8.96
CA PHE A 66 -9.53 4.99 9.96
C PHE A 66 -10.08 6.28 9.37
N PHE A 67 -9.51 6.78 8.26
CA PHE A 67 -9.99 8.00 7.62
C PHE A 67 -11.40 7.85 7.06
N HIS A 68 -11.74 6.70 6.52
CA HIS A 68 -13.11 6.40 6.12
C HIS A 68 -14.07 6.42 7.34
N LYS A 69 -13.69 5.78 8.45
CA LYS A 69 -14.47 5.74 9.70
C LYS A 69 -14.76 7.13 10.26
N ILE A 70 -13.77 8.02 10.28
CA ILE A 70 -13.96 9.41 10.73
C ILE A 70 -14.65 10.31 9.69
N LYS A 71 -15.00 9.76 8.52
CA LYS A 71 -15.58 10.50 7.38
C LYS A 71 -14.72 11.67 6.95
N PHE A 72 -13.39 11.50 6.94
CA PHE A 72 -12.47 12.48 6.37
C PHE A 72 -12.63 12.47 4.85
N PRO A 73 -12.77 13.64 4.18
CA PRO A 73 -13.02 13.69 2.74
C PRO A 73 -11.74 13.36 1.95
N PHE A 74 -11.49 12.09 1.72
CA PHE A 74 -10.39 11.60 0.90
C PHE A 74 -10.85 10.49 -0.04
N THR A 75 -10.12 10.32 -1.11
CA THR A 75 -10.29 9.21 -2.06
C THR A 75 -8.94 8.75 -2.58
N ILE A 76 -8.91 7.56 -3.15
CA ILE A 76 -7.74 7.01 -3.83
C ILE A 76 -8.06 6.94 -5.31
N GLY A 77 -7.17 7.54 -6.14
CA GLY A 77 -7.19 7.41 -7.58
C GLY A 77 -6.04 6.56 -8.08
N TYR A 78 -6.28 5.78 -9.12
CA TYR A 78 -5.28 4.96 -9.77
C TYR A 78 -5.00 5.44 -11.19
N GLY A 79 -3.73 5.39 -11.55
CA GLY A 79 -3.29 5.73 -12.87
C GLY A 79 -1.79 5.71 -13.06
N MET A 80 -1.37 6.02 -14.27
CA MET A 80 0.02 6.02 -14.70
C MET A 80 0.25 7.11 -15.74
N THR A 81 1.51 7.50 -15.93
CA THR A 81 1.88 8.55 -16.89
C THR A 81 1.37 8.25 -18.30
N GLU A 82 1.39 7.00 -18.67
CA GLU A 82 0.94 6.46 -19.95
C GLU A 82 -0.58 6.61 -20.19
N CYS A 83 -1.33 7.02 -19.15
CA CYS A 83 -2.79 7.23 -19.19
C CYS A 83 -3.19 8.68 -18.85
N ALA A 84 -2.29 9.65 -18.89
CA ALA A 84 -2.47 11.10 -18.79
C ALA A 84 -3.26 11.66 -17.57
N PRO A 85 -3.08 11.31 -16.32
CA PRO A 85 -2.53 10.04 -15.81
C PRO A 85 -3.60 9.04 -15.35
N LEU A 86 -4.91 9.40 -15.32
CA LEU A 86 -5.92 8.76 -14.48
C LEU A 86 -6.68 7.63 -15.21
N ILE A 87 -6.78 6.48 -14.55
CA ILE A 87 -7.53 5.30 -15.00
C ILE A 87 -8.84 5.16 -14.22
N SER A 88 -8.76 5.32 -12.89
CA SER A 88 -9.93 5.18 -12.01
C SER A 88 -9.93 6.21 -10.89
N TYR A 89 -11.15 6.58 -10.47
CA TYR A 89 -11.41 7.53 -9.42
C TYR A 89 -12.88 7.41 -8.98
N ALA A 90 -13.15 7.66 -7.71
CA ALA A 90 -14.51 7.87 -7.20
C ALA A 90 -14.49 9.06 -6.24
N PRO A 91 -15.54 9.91 -6.18
CA PRO A 91 -15.65 10.94 -5.15
C PRO A 91 -15.57 10.34 -3.75
N TRP A 92 -15.06 11.09 -2.78
CA TRP A 92 -14.80 10.58 -1.42
C TRP A 92 -16.03 9.94 -0.73
N ASN A 93 -17.23 10.41 -1.06
CA ASN A 93 -18.49 9.87 -0.53
C ASN A 93 -18.97 8.59 -1.21
N GLU A 94 -18.35 8.22 -2.33
CA GLU A 94 -18.57 6.97 -3.07
C GLU A 94 -17.37 6.02 -3.00
N PHE A 95 -16.27 6.49 -2.39
CA PHE A 95 -15.05 5.72 -2.25
C PHE A 95 -15.26 4.46 -1.39
N ILE A 96 -14.79 3.33 -1.88
CA ILE A 96 -14.81 2.04 -1.18
C ILE A 96 -13.39 1.77 -0.65
N PRO A 97 -13.21 1.61 0.68
CA PRO A 97 -11.92 1.25 1.27
C PRO A 97 -11.35 -0.02 0.64
N GLY A 98 -10.04 0.01 0.37
CA GLY A 98 -9.34 -1.08 -0.33
C GLY A 98 -9.42 -1.02 -1.84
N SER A 99 -10.32 -0.21 -2.44
CA SER A 99 -10.34 0.03 -3.88
C SER A 99 -9.37 1.14 -4.29
N ALA A 100 -9.09 1.20 -5.57
CA ALA A 100 -8.36 2.29 -6.23
C ALA A 100 -9.30 3.21 -7.04
N GLY A 101 -10.58 3.27 -6.67
CA GLY A 101 -11.62 4.03 -7.35
C GLY A 101 -12.33 3.26 -8.45
N LYS A 102 -13.34 3.91 -9.04
CA LYS A 102 -14.16 3.39 -10.14
C LYS A 102 -13.54 3.78 -11.47
N ILE A 103 -13.65 2.89 -12.47
CA ILE A 103 -13.19 3.16 -13.84
C ILE A 103 -13.82 4.46 -14.36
N LEU A 104 -13.00 5.32 -14.97
CA LEU A 104 -13.49 6.54 -15.61
C LEU A 104 -14.30 6.22 -16.87
N ASP A 105 -15.31 7.04 -17.17
CA ASP A 105 -16.20 6.85 -18.33
C ASP A 105 -15.45 6.87 -19.68
N ILE A 106 -14.28 7.52 -19.75
CA ILE A 106 -13.42 7.57 -20.95
C ILE A 106 -12.49 6.35 -21.06
N MET A 107 -12.50 5.45 -20.08
CA MET A 107 -11.60 4.30 -19.99
C MET A 107 -12.39 2.99 -20.10
N LYS A 108 -11.73 2.00 -20.67
CA LYS A 108 -12.12 0.59 -20.56
C LYS A 108 -11.02 -0.14 -19.83
N VAL A 109 -11.39 -1.02 -18.91
CA VAL A 109 -10.46 -1.85 -18.14
C VAL A 109 -10.88 -3.30 -18.28
N ARG A 110 -9.91 -4.18 -18.47
CA ARG A 110 -10.08 -5.63 -18.34
C ARG A 110 -8.99 -6.19 -17.43
N ILE A 111 -9.29 -7.27 -16.79
CA ILE A 111 -8.32 -8.07 -16.04
C ILE A 111 -7.98 -9.29 -16.88
N ASP A 112 -6.70 -9.52 -17.12
CA ASP A 112 -6.21 -10.70 -17.86
C ASP A 112 -6.28 -11.93 -16.93
N SER A 113 -7.49 -12.49 -16.84
CA SER A 113 -7.85 -13.58 -15.94
C SER A 113 -9.13 -14.26 -16.42
N ASP A 114 -9.26 -15.55 -16.16
CA ASP A 114 -10.47 -16.34 -16.44
C ASP A 114 -11.69 -15.89 -15.59
N ASP A 115 -11.43 -15.31 -14.42
CA ASP A 115 -12.46 -14.71 -13.55
C ASP A 115 -11.95 -13.37 -13.01
N PRO A 116 -12.24 -12.25 -13.71
CA PRO A 116 -11.73 -10.93 -13.35
C PRO A 116 -12.23 -10.41 -12.00
N TYR A 117 -13.26 -11.02 -11.45
CA TYR A 117 -13.83 -10.64 -10.15
C TYR A 117 -13.12 -11.30 -8.97
N ASN A 118 -12.64 -12.53 -9.15
CA ASN A 118 -12.12 -13.35 -8.05
C ASN A 118 -10.66 -13.76 -8.24
N ILE A 119 -10.18 -13.84 -9.48
CA ILE A 119 -8.81 -14.25 -9.80
C ILE A 119 -8.01 -13.04 -10.24
N THR A 120 -6.94 -12.75 -9.49
CA THR A 120 -6.02 -11.64 -9.80
C THR A 120 -5.32 -11.87 -11.13
N GLY A 121 -5.40 -10.89 -12.04
CA GLY A 121 -4.71 -10.87 -13.32
C GLY A 121 -4.11 -9.49 -13.60
N GLU A 122 -3.41 -9.35 -14.72
CA GLU A 122 -2.86 -8.05 -15.14
C GLU A 122 -3.98 -7.10 -15.54
N ILE A 123 -3.93 -5.89 -15.00
CA ILE A 123 -4.85 -4.81 -15.37
C ILE A 123 -4.44 -4.29 -16.73
N GLN A 124 -5.33 -4.41 -17.72
CA GLN A 124 -5.15 -3.91 -19.07
C GLN A 124 -6.17 -2.81 -19.34
N VAL A 125 -5.73 -1.74 -20.00
CA VAL A 125 -6.56 -0.54 -20.19
C VAL A 125 -6.57 -0.07 -21.64
N CYS A 126 -7.68 0.54 -22.03
CA CYS A 126 -7.87 1.18 -23.33
C CYS A 126 -8.75 2.42 -23.14
N GLY A 127 -8.42 3.52 -23.78
CA GLY A 127 -9.17 4.77 -23.65
C GLY A 127 -8.53 5.94 -24.39
N GLU A 128 -9.23 7.05 -24.45
CA GLU A 128 -8.81 8.25 -25.19
C GLU A 128 -7.54 8.89 -24.59
N ASN A 129 -7.30 8.70 -23.31
CA ASN A 129 -6.16 9.23 -22.58
C ASN A 129 -4.95 8.29 -22.54
N VAL A 130 -5.03 7.11 -23.18
CA VAL A 130 -3.90 6.19 -23.30
C VAL A 130 -2.89 6.72 -24.30
N MET A 131 -1.60 6.69 -23.98
CA MET A 131 -0.52 7.13 -24.86
C MET A 131 -0.53 6.38 -26.19
N LYS A 132 0.00 7.00 -27.23
CA LYS A 132 0.21 6.34 -28.54
C LYS A 132 1.45 5.43 -28.55
N GLY A 133 2.38 5.64 -27.62
CA GLY A 133 3.63 4.89 -27.49
C GLY A 133 4.76 5.72 -26.91
N TYR A 134 5.89 5.09 -26.69
CA TYR A 134 7.12 5.75 -26.22
C TYR A 134 7.84 6.44 -27.38
N TYR A 135 8.23 7.69 -27.17
CA TYR A 135 8.90 8.48 -28.19
C TYR A 135 10.19 7.83 -28.67
N LYS A 136 10.31 7.59 -29.99
CA LYS A 136 11.45 6.94 -30.64
C LYS A 136 11.85 5.59 -30.03
N ASN A 137 10.89 4.84 -29.44
CA ASN A 137 11.14 3.52 -28.87
C ASN A 137 9.98 2.58 -29.22
N GLU A 138 10.00 2.06 -30.44
CA GLU A 138 8.97 1.15 -30.95
C GLU A 138 9.00 -0.21 -30.26
N GLU A 139 10.19 -0.68 -29.84
CA GLU A 139 10.35 -1.95 -29.16
C GLU A 139 9.64 -1.93 -27.82
N ALA A 140 9.95 -0.95 -26.94
CA ALA A 140 9.27 -0.78 -25.68
C ALA A 140 7.77 -0.50 -25.85
N THR A 141 7.36 0.16 -26.94
CA THR A 141 5.95 0.38 -27.25
C THR A 141 5.24 -0.95 -27.53
N ARG A 142 5.82 -1.81 -28.37
CA ARG A 142 5.25 -3.12 -28.67
C ARG A 142 5.16 -4.05 -27.45
N GLU A 143 6.14 -3.95 -26.54
CA GLU A 143 6.15 -4.76 -25.31
C GLU A 143 4.98 -4.44 -24.37
N VAL A 144 4.53 -3.20 -24.32
CA VAL A 144 3.49 -2.77 -23.37
C VAL A 144 2.07 -2.81 -23.95
N PHE A 145 1.91 -3.00 -25.26
CA PHE A 145 0.58 -3.19 -25.85
C PHE A 145 0.31 -4.66 -26.18
N THR A 146 -0.93 -5.07 -26.04
CA THR A 146 -1.41 -6.35 -26.52
C THR A 146 -1.65 -6.27 -28.04
N GLU A 147 -1.79 -7.42 -28.73
CA GLU A 147 -2.06 -7.46 -30.17
C GLU A 147 -3.39 -6.76 -30.56
N ASP A 148 -4.38 -6.78 -29.65
CA ASP A 148 -5.67 -6.12 -29.80
C ASP A 148 -5.69 -4.67 -29.26
N GLY A 149 -4.51 -4.10 -28.95
CA GLY A 149 -4.32 -2.66 -28.67
C GLY A 149 -4.60 -2.21 -27.25
N TRP A 150 -4.62 -3.10 -26.26
CA TRP A 150 -4.74 -2.72 -24.86
C TRP A 150 -3.35 -2.45 -24.25
N LEU A 151 -3.26 -1.41 -23.45
CA LEU A 151 -2.05 -1.13 -22.66
C LEU A 151 -2.00 -2.05 -21.44
N LYS A 152 -0.92 -2.81 -21.32
CA LYS A 152 -0.55 -3.59 -20.12
C LYS A 152 0.03 -2.65 -19.08
N THR A 153 -0.61 -2.54 -17.92
CA THR A 153 -0.17 -1.59 -16.88
C THR A 153 1.00 -2.10 -16.06
N GLY A 154 1.23 -3.41 -16.08
CA GLY A 154 2.16 -4.08 -15.17
C GLY A 154 1.65 -4.16 -13.72
N ASP A 155 0.46 -3.66 -13.43
CA ASP A 155 -0.20 -3.80 -12.14
C ASP A 155 -1.16 -5.00 -12.17
N LEU A 156 -1.23 -5.73 -11.06
CA LEU A 156 -2.09 -6.89 -10.89
C LEU A 156 -3.26 -6.55 -9.97
N GLY A 157 -4.44 -7.06 -10.30
CA GLY A 157 -5.63 -6.75 -9.50
C GLY A 157 -6.88 -7.48 -9.95
N THR A 158 -8.00 -7.07 -9.39
CA THR A 158 -9.35 -7.52 -9.70
C THR A 158 -10.27 -6.32 -9.90
N ILE A 159 -11.45 -6.55 -10.43
CA ILE A 159 -12.51 -5.53 -10.60
C ILE A 159 -13.80 -6.07 -9.97
N ASP A 160 -14.64 -5.19 -9.41
CA ASP A 160 -15.97 -5.62 -8.98
C ASP A 160 -17.06 -5.32 -10.03
N ALA A 161 -18.27 -5.80 -9.78
CA ALA A 161 -19.41 -5.62 -10.68
C ALA A 161 -19.82 -4.14 -10.87
N ASN A 162 -19.40 -3.25 -9.99
CA ASN A 162 -19.66 -1.81 -10.05
C ASN A 162 -18.55 -1.03 -10.77
N GLY A 163 -17.47 -1.72 -11.18
CA GLY A 163 -16.33 -1.15 -11.86
C GLY A 163 -15.27 -0.54 -10.94
N PHE A 164 -15.24 -0.91 -9.65
CA PHE A 164 -14.14 -0.54 -8.76
C PHE A 164 -12.95 -1.48 -8.95
N ILE A 165 -11.75 -0.90 -9.02
CA ILE A 165 -10.51 -1.64 -9.20
C ILE A 165 -9.86 -1.90 -7.84
N TYR A 166 -9.35 -3.11 -7.64
CA TYR A 166 -8.61 -3.53 -6.44
C TYR A 166 -7.21 -3.97 -6.86
N ILE A 167 -6.21 -3.15 -6.56
CA ILE A 167 -4.82 -3.43 -6.90
C ILE A 167 -4.21 -4.32 -5.81
N ARG A 168 -3.52 -5.39 -6.23
CA ARG A 168 -2.82 -6.33 -5.34
C ARG A 168 -1.32 -6.10 -5.31
N GLY A 169 -0.72 -5.77 -6.44
CA GLY A 169 0.72 -5.55 -6.56
C GLY A 169 1.15 -5.36 -8.00
N ARG A 170 2.44 -5.53 -8.24
CA ARG A 170 3.01 -5.44 -9.59
C ARG A 170 3.47 -6.79 -10.11
N SER A 171 3.31 -7.03 -11.40
CA SER A 171 3.75 -8.27 -12.05
C SER A 171 5.26 -8.51 -11.87
N LYS A 172 6.07 -7.44 -11.94
CA LYS A 172 7.53 -7.51 -11.79
C LYS A 172 8.03 -7.75 -10.36
N THR A 173 7.19 -7.54 -9.35
CA THR A 173 7.56 -7.71 -7.92
C THR A 173 6.88 -8.92 -7.29
N MET A 174 5.89 -9.49 -7.96
CA MET A 174 5.21 -10.70 -7.52
C MET A 174 6.20 -11.86 -7.39
N ILE A 175 6.09 -12.61 -6.31
CA ILE A 175 6.88 -13.81 -6.06
C ILE A 175 5.96 -15.01 -6.28
N LEU A 176 6.43 -15.99 -7.06
CA LEU A 176 5.70 -17.23 -7.25
C LEU A 176 6.13 -18.22 -6.16
N SER A 177 5.19 -18.59 -5.29
CA SER A 177 5.46 -19.58 -4.24
C SER A 177 5.73 -20.97 -4.82
N SER A 178 6.34 -21.85 -4.02
CA SER A 178 6.67 -23.23 -4.44
C SER A 178 5.45 -24.08 -4.83
N ASN A 179 4.26 -23.69 -4.38
CA ASN A 179 2.98 -24.35 -4.69
C ASN A 179 2.18 -23.60 -5.78
N GLY A 180 2.82 -22.67 -6.50
CA GLY A 180 2.21 -21.97 -7.63
C GLY A 180 1.28 -20.81 -7.27
N GLN A 181 1.23 -20.40 -6.00
CA GLN A 181 0.43 -19.25 -5.58
C GLN A 181 1.21 -17.93 -5.72
N ASN A 182 0.52 -16.89 -6.13
CA ASN A 182 1.07 -15.54 -6.23
C ASN A 182 1.20 -14.91 -4.84
N ILE A 183 2.39 -14.43 -4.52
CA ILE A 183 2.68 -13.67 -3.31
C ILE A 183 2.91 -12.21 -3.72
N PHE A 184 2.25 -11.30 -3.05
CA PHE A 184 2.38 -9.86 -3.26
C PHE A 184 3.18 -9.24 -2.10
N PRO A 185 4.49 -9.00 -2.28
CA PRO A 185 5.37 -8.51 -1.22
C PRO A 185 4.85 -7.24 -0.56
N GLU A 186 4.24 -6.35 -1.34
CA GLU A 186 3.72 -5.06 -0.88
C GLU A 186 2.58 -5.23 0.15
N GLU A 187 1.76 -6.27 0.04
CA GLU A 187 0.70 -6.56 1.01
C GLU A 187 1.28 -7.00 2.37
N ILE A 188 2.33 -7.81 2.34
CA ILE A 188 3.04 -8.26 3.55
C ILE A 188 3.78 -7.08 4.20
N GLU A 189 4.47 -6.27 3.40
CA GLU A 189 5.18 -5.07 3.84
C GLU A 189 4.23 -4.06 4.48
N SER A 190 3.05 -3.86 3.90
CA SER A 190 2.04 -2.97 4.46
C SER A 190 1.62 -3.38 5.87
N LYS A 191 1.49 -4.70 6.13
CA LYS A 191 1.20 -5.23 7.47
C LYS A 191 2.39 -5.06 8.41
N LEU A 192 3.61 -5.35 7.94
CA LEU A 192 4.83 -5.25 8.74
C LEU A 192 5.15 -3.79 9.11
N ASN A 193 4.95 -2.86 8.20
CA ASN A 193 5.17 -1.42 8.45
C ASN A 193 4.24 -0.81 9.50
N ASN A 194 3.14 -1.51 9.85
CA ASN A 194 2.24 -1.12 10.96
C ASN A 194 2.72 -1.64 12.33
N MET A 195 3.73 -2.49 12.35
CA MET A 195 4.21 -3.09 13.60
C MET A 195 5.15 -2.16 14.36
N PRO A 196 5.30 -2.36 15.68
CA PRO A 196 6.15 -1.53 16.52
C PRO A 196 7.57 -1.40 15.99
N PHE A 197 8.07 -0.17 15.94
CA PHE A 197 9.45 0.17 15.57
C PHE A 197 9.90 -0.28 14.17
N VAL A 198 8.97 -0.53 13.27
CA VAL A 198 9.25 -0.73 11.84
C VAL A 198 9.03 0.59 11.12
N LEU A 199 10.09 1.18 10.58
CA LEU A 199 10.00 2.39 9.76
C LEU A 199 9.73 2.04 8.31
N GLU A 200 10.48 1.09 7.77
CA GLU A 200 10.34 0.59 6.39
C GLU A 200 10.69 -0.90 6.34
N SER A 201 10.03 -1.62 5.46
CA SER A 201 10.33 -3.03 5.22
C SER A 201 10.32 -3.36 3.74
N LEU A 202 11.05 -4.43 3.39
CA LEU A 202 11.13 -4.99 2.06
C LEU A 202 11.09 -6.51 2.14
N ILE A 203 10.10 -7.13 1.51
CA ILE A 203 10.01 -8.58 1.41
C ILE A 203 10.73 -9.05 0.16
N ILE A 204 11.66 -9.97 0.34
CA ILE A 204 12.42 -10.61 -0.73
C ILE A 204 12.35 -12.13 -0.61
N GLU A 205 12.61 -12.83 -1.71
CA GLU A 205 12.79 -14.27 -1.69
C GLU A 205 14.27 -14.62 -1.59
N ARG A 206 14.61 -15.51 -0.66
CA ARG A 206 15.94 -16.13 -0.55
C ARG A 206 15.80 -17.62 -0.28
N ASN A 207 16.46 -18.44 -1.08
CA ASN A 207 16.42 -19.89 -0.94
C ASN A 207 14.98 -20.44 -0.84
N LYS A 208 14.09 -19.92 -1.67
CA LYS A 208 12.65 -20.25 -1.71
C LYS A 208 11.88 -19.95 -0.40
N LYS A 209 12.40 -19.04 0.40
CA LYS A 209 11.74 -18.55 1.63
C LYS A 209 11.62 -17.03 1.57
N LEU A 210 10.54 -16.50 2.13
CA LEU A 210 10.39 -15.06 2.28
C LEU A 210 11.24 -14.58 3.45
N VAL A 211 11.95 -13.50 3.22
CA VAL A 211 12.75 -12.78 4.22
C VAL A 211 12.31 -11.33 4.23
N ALA A 212 12.08 -10.77 5.40
CA ALA A 212 11.80 -9.35 5.57
C ALA A 212 13.12 -8.62 5.90
N LEU A 213 13.55 -7.72 5.04
CA LEU A 213 14.55 -6.71 5.40
C LEU A 213 13.81 -5.57 6.08
N VAL A 214 14.25 -5.15 7.26
CA VAL A 214 13.60 -4.10 8.04
C VAL A 214 14.59 -3.01 8.41
N TYR A 215 14.26 -1.78 8.07
CA TYR A 215 14.90 -0.61 8.64
C TYR A 215 14.09 -0.13 9.85
N PRO A 216 14.65 -0.19 11.07
CA PRO A 216 13.94 0.16 12.30
C PRO A 216 13.70 1.67 12.44
N ASP A 217 12.68 2.01 13.21
CA ASP A 217 12.44 3.39 13.68
C ASP A 217 13.36 3.68 14.88
N TYR A 218 14.63 3.96 14.59
CA TYR A 218 15.65 4.23 15.60
C TYR A 218 15.32 5.44 16.47
N GLU A 219 14.66 6.47 15.92
CA GLU A 219 14.26 7.67 16.66
C GLU A 219 13.28 7.31 17.79
N SER A 220 12.28 6.51 17.48
CA SER A 220 11.32 6.02 18.48
C SER A 220 11.96 5.06 19.48
N LEU A 221 12.87 4.19 19.04
CA LEU A 221 13.63 3.28 19.93
C LEU A 221 14.51 4.06 20.92
N ASP A 222 15.24 5.07 20.45
CA ASP A 222 16.09 5.92 21.29
C ASP A 222 15.27 6.68 22.33
N SER A 223 14.14 7.25 21.93
CA SER A 223 13.27 8.02 22.83
C SER A 223 12.72 7.19 24.00
N LEU A 224 12.64 5.86 23.82
CA LEU A 224 12.15 4.92 24.83
C LEU A 224 13.28 4.13 25.54
N GLY A 225 14.54 4.38 25.18
CA GLY A 225 15.69 3.65 25.74
C GLY A 225 15.73 2.17 25.31
N LEU A 226 15.13 1.82 24.17
CA LEU A 226 15.03 0.46 23.67
C LEU A 226 16.02 0.13 22.55
N ASN A 227 16.91 1.07 22.19
CA ASN A 227 17.88 0.90 21.11
C ASN A 227 19.10 0.07 21.57
N THR A 228 18.85 -1.15 22.02
CA THR A 228 19.90 -2.15 22.29
C THR A 228 19.70 -3.37 21.38
N PRO A 229 20.78 -4.09 21.03
CA PRO A 229 20.67 -5.26 20.15
C PRO A 229 19.67 -6.32 20.67
N GLU A 230 19.63 -6.54 21.99
CA GLU A 230 18.74 -7.51 22.64
C GLU A 230 17.28 -7.08 22.56
N ASN A 231 16.98 -5.82 22.85
CA ASN A 231 15.62 -5.28 22.77
C ASN A 231 15.11 -5.29 21.33
N LEU A 232 15.96 -4.83 20.41
CA LEU A 232 15.63 -4.79 19.00
C LEU A 232 15.33 -6.18 18.44
N LYS A 233 16.15 -7.19 18.80
CA LYS A 233 15.91 -8.57 18.44
C LYS A 233 14.59 -9.08 19.01
N THR A 234 14.32 -8.83 20.28
CA THR A 234 13.07 -9.25 20.95
C THR A 234 11.84 -8.67 20.25
N VAL A 235 11.86 -7.38 19.95
CA VAL A 235 10.77 -6.70 19.25
C VAL A 235 10.57 -7.29 17.85
N MET A 236 11.64 -7.52 17.09
CA MET A 236 11.54 -8.05 15.73
C MET A 236 11.09 -9.52 15.72
N ASP A 237 11.50 -10.32 16.70
CA ASP A 237 11.00 -11.70 16.86
C ASP A 237 9.49 -11.71 17.19
N GLU A 238 9.01 -10.76 17.98
CA GLU A 238 7.58 -10.61 18.26
C GLU A 238 6.82 -10.11 17.03
N ASN A 239 7.36 -9.13 16.31
CA ASN A 239 6.79 -8.65 15.06
C ASN A 239 6.68 -9.79 14.02
N LEU A 240 7.70 -10.63 13.88
CA LEU A 240 7.66 -11.79 12.98
C LEU A 240 6.53 -12.75 13.34
N LYS A 241 6.38 -13.09 14.64
CA LYS A 241 5.29 -13.96 15.10
C LYS A 241 3.91 -13.36 14.82
N ASN A 242 3.77 -12.05 15.02
CA ASN A 242 2.51 -11.36 14.81
C ASN A 242 2.19 -11.19 13.32
N LEU A 243 3.20 -10.87 12.49
CA LEU A 243 3.06 -10.83 11.03
C LEU A 243 2.54 -12.16 10.49
N ASN A 244 3.17 -13.26 10.91
CA ASN A 244 2.84 -14.60 10.44
C ASN A 244 1.43 -15.08 10.87
N LYS A 245 0.78 -14.43 11.83
CA LYS A 245 -0.65 -14.65 12.15
C LYS A 245 -1.58 -13.90 11.20
N LEU A 246 -1.09 -12.85 10.52
CA LEU A 246 -1.87 -11.95 9.65
C LEU A 246 -1.78 -12.31 8.16
N VAL A 247 -0.87 -13.20 7.79
CA VAL A 247 -0.62 -13.62 6.41
C VAL A 247 -1.01 -15.08 6.20
N GLY A 248 -1.24 -15.45 4.94
CA GLY A 248 -1.54 -16.83 4.56
C GLY A 248 -0.36 -17.78 4.79
N ASN A 249 -0.64 -19.08 4.83
CA ASN A 249 0.41 -20.09 5.07
C ASN A 249 1.54 -20.04 4.02
N TYR A 250 1.22 -19.67 2.79
CA TYR A 250 2.19 -19.57 1.69
C TYR A 250 2.95 -18.22 1.68
N GLU A 251 2.50 -17.27 2.49
CA GLU A 251 3.10 -15.92 2.65
C GLU A 251 3.96 -15.81 3.92
N GLN A 252 4.17 -16.91 4.63
CA GLN A 252 4.92 -16.92 5.89
C GLN A 252 6.35 -16.41 5.68
N VAL A 253 6.71 -15.40 6.46
CA VAL A 253 8.06 -14.84 6.49
C VAL A 253 8.92 -15.68 7.42
N SER A 254 10.07 -16.14 6.93
CA SER A 254 10.95 -17.04 7.68
C SER A 254 11.79 -16.32 8.73
N LYS A 255 12.20 -15.09 8.44
CA LYS A 255 12.95 -14.24 9.38
C LYS A 255 12.81 -12.76 9.04
N ILE A 256 13.02 -11.92 10.06
CA ILE A 256 13.30 -10.50 9.88
C ILE A 256 14.82 -10.31 9.97
N GLN A 257 15.39 -9.64 8.99
CA GLN A 257 16.78 -9.21 8.97
C GLN A 257 16.83 -7.69 9.06
N LEU A 258 17.55 -7.18 10.04
CA LEU A 258 17.75 -5.73 10.16
C LEU A 258 18.61 -5.22 9.01
N TYR A 259 18.20 -4.10 8.43
CA TYR A 259 18.96 -3.39 7.42
C TYR A 259 19.57 -2.12 8.03
N PRO A 260 20.87 -1.88 7.85
CA PRO A 260 21.58 -0.87 8.65
C PRO A 260 21.27 0.58 8.27
N THR A 261 20.76 0.82 7.06
CA THR A 261 20.51 2.15 6.51
C THR A 261 19.11 2.21 5.90
N GLU A 262 18.60 3.43 5.65
CA GLU A 262 17.38 3.58 4.86
C GLU A 262 17.54 2.97 3.47
N PHE A 263 16.44 2.39 2.95
CA PHE A 263 16.44 1.85 1.60
C PHE A 263 16.56 2.97 0.55
N GLU A 264 17.31 2.70 -0.52
CA GLU A 264 17.35 3.60 -1.66
C GLU A 264 15.97 3.70 -2.34
N LYS A 265 15.57 4.93 -2.66
CA LYS A 265 14.25 5.23 -3.20
C LYS A 265 14.32 5.90 -4.56
N THR A 266 13.29 5.68 -5.33
CA THR A 266 13.04 6.44 -6.55
C THR A 266 12.61 7.89 -6.19
N PRO A 267 12.58 8.84 -7.15
CA PRO A 267 12.01 10.17 -6.93
C PRO A 267 10.57 10.14 -6.40
N LYS A 268 9.79 9.10 -6.71
CA LYS A 268 8.44 8.84 -6.17
C LYS A 268 8.44 8.24 -4.76
N LYS A 269 9.62 8.12 -4.11
CA LYS A 269 9.83 7.53 -2.78
C LYS A 269 9.48 6.04 -2.65
N SER A 270 9.38 5.31 -3.74
CA SER A 270 9.29 3.84 -3.73
C SER A 270 10.67 3.22 -3.60
N ILE A 271 10.80 2.16 -2.81
CA ILE A 271 12.08 1.44 -2.63
C ILE A 271 12.51 0.82 -3.97
N LYS A 272 13.79 0.97 -4.31
CA LYS A 272 14.41 0.36 -5.50
C LYS A 272 14.69 -1.12 -5.23
N ARG A 273 13.66 -1.96 -5.26
CA ARG A 273 13.71 -3.39 -4.90
C ARG A 273 14.83 -4.16 -5.59
N PHE A 274 15.13 -3.85 -6.85
CA PHE A 274 16.14 -4.54 -7.66
C PHE A 274 17.55 -4.48 -7.04
N LEU A 275 17.83 -3.51 -6.16
CA LEU A 275 19.11 -3.40 -5.48
C LEU A 275 19.27 -4.43 -4.34
N TYR A 276 18.17 -5.02 -3.87
CA TYR A 276 18.14 -5.85 -2.67
C TYR A 276 17.88 -7.33 -2.93
N ASN A 277 17.46 -7.69 -4.15
CA ASN A 277 17.16 -9.07 -4.51
C ASN A 277 18.39 -10.00 -4.49
N SER A 278 19.60 -9.45 -4.66
CA SER A 278 20.88 -10.20 -4.73
C SER A 278 21.77 -10.06 -3.49
N ILE A 279 21.29 -9.39 -2.43
CA ILE A 279 22.09 -9.23 -1.21
C ILE A 279 22.23 -10.59 -0.52
N THR A 280 23.44 -11.15 -0.55
CA THR A 280 23.83 -12.35 0.23
C THR A 280 23.92 -12.00 1.73
N GLU A 281 23.76 -13.01 2.59
CA GLU A 281 24.00 -12.84 4.02
C GLU A 281 25.47 -12.50 4.28
N GLU A 282 25.75 -11.34 4.88
CA GLU A 282 26.98 -11.10 5.64
C GLU A 282 26.76 -11.47 7.09
#